data_3289bbda21167fb642f6a0fecb0c7c09
#
_entry.id   3289bbda21167fb642f6a0fecb0c7c09
#
_cell.length_a   1.000
_cell.length_b   1.000
_cell.length_c   1.000
_cell.angle_alpha   90.00
_cell.angle_beta   90.00
_cell.angle_gamma   90.00
#
_symmetry.space_group_name_H-M   'P 1'
#
loop_
_entity.id
_entity.type
_entity.pdbx_description
1 polymer ?
#
loop_
_entity_poly.entity_id
_entity_poly.type
_entity_poly.pdbx_seq_one_letter_code
_entity_poly.pdbx_strand_id
1 'polypeptide(L)'
;MENNDKIICSNVWKVFGPNEKNVLANLDTSLSRNEVQEKTGHVVAVKDVSFSVQKGETFVVMGLSGSGKSTLVRCLSRLIEPTAGEVMIDNNDVTKMSKKDLTNLRRNRMSMVFQHFGLFPHRKVIENIAYGLEIR
;
A
#
# COMPACT_ATOMS: atom_id res chain seq x y z
N MET A 1 9.88 -13.83 -23.33
CA MET A 1 9.14 -14.39 -22.17
C MET A 1 8.14 -13.33 -21.75
N GLU A 2 6.84 -13.61 -21.84
CA GLU A 2 5.85 -12.68 -21.32
C GLU A 2 6.03 -12.58 -19.81
N ASN A 3 6.18 -11.36 -19.31
CA ASN A 3 6.26 -11.10 -17.87
C ASN A 3 4.87 -11.41 -17.29
N ASN A 4 4.76 -12.52 -16.54
CA ASN A 4 3.52 -12.99 -15.95
C ASN A 4 3.24 -12.33 -14.57
N ASP A 5 4.07 -11.35 -14.20
CA ASP A 5 3.94 -10.66 -12.92
C ASP A 5 2.71 -9.74 -12.92
N LYS A 6 1.83 -9.99 -11.98
CA LYS A 6 0.61 -9.21 -11.75
C LYS A 6 0.90 -7.97 -10.91
N ILE A 7 1.75 -8.13 -9.90
CA ILE A 7 2.19 -7.06 -9.00
C ILE A 7 3.71 -7.12 -8.91
N ILE A 8 4.38 -5.99 -9.03
CA ILE A 8 5.81 -5.85 -8.73
C ILE A 8 5.94 -4.70 -7.74
N CYS A 9 6.55 -4.99 -6.61
CA CYS A 9 6.91 -4.02 -5.58
C CYS A 9 8.43 -3.91 -5.56
N SER A 10 8.97 -2.71 -5.75
CA SER A 10 10.41 -2.48 -5.85
C SER A 10 10.84 -1.39 -4.88
N ASN A 11 11.69 -1.76 -3.91
CA ASN A 11 12.30 -0.88 -2.93
C ASN A 11 11.29 0.07 -2.26
N VAL A 12 10.12 -0.44 -1.89
CA VAL A 12 9.05 0.37 -1.30
C VAL A 12 9.38 0.73 0.14
N TRP A 13 9.32 2.03 0.40
CA TRP A 13 9.45 2.61 1.73
C TRP A 13 8.19 3.36 2.12
N LYS A 14 7.83 3.30 3.40
CA LYS A 14 6.87 4.22 4.01
C LYS A 14 7.38 4.71 5.35
N VAL A 15 7.60 6.00 5.40
CA VAL A 15 7.93 6.75 6.61
C VAL A 15 6.76 7.65 6.95
N PHE A 16 6.34 7.72 8.19
CA PHE A 16 5.34 8.68 8.67
C PHE A 16 6.02 9.78 9.46
N GLY A 17 5.66 11.01 9.18
CA GLY A 17 6.17 12.22 9.82
C GLY A 17 6.24 13.39 8.84
N PRO A 18 6.56 14.59 9.31
CA PRO A 18 6.72 15.76 8.44
C PRO A 18 7.96 15.60 7.54
N ASN A 19 7.88 16.07 6.29
CA ASN A 19 8.99 16.03 5.33
C ASN A 19 9.62 14.63 5.14
N GLU A 20 8.80 13.58 5.13
CA GLU A 20 9.20 12.17 5.12
C GLU A 20 10.23 11.80 4.04
N LYS A 21 10.16 12.43 2.85
CA LYS A 21 11.11 12.19 1.75
C LYS A 21 12.52 12.69 2.09
N ASN A 22 12.63 13.86 2.70
CA ASN A 22 13.92 14.42 3.11
C ASN A 22 14.55 13.61 4.23
N VAL A 23 13.72 13.12 5.16
CA VAL A 23 14.19 12.24 6.24
C VAL A 23 14.68 10.93 5.66
N LEU A 24 13.95 10.32 4.74
CA LEU A 24 14.38 9.07 4.11
C LEU A 24 15.70 9.24 3.33
N ALA A 25 15.89 10.36 2.63
CA ALA A 25 17.13 10.62 1.86
C ALA A 25 18.38 10.70 2.76
N ASN A 26 18.21 11.08 4.03
CA ASN A 26 19.31 11.23 4.99
C ASN A 26 19.26 10.16 6.09
N LEU A 27 18.41 9.14 5.93
CA LEU A 27 18.20 8.13 6.93
C LEU A 27 19.40 7.16 6.99
N ASP A 28 19.97 7.01 8.17
CA ASP A 28 20.89 5.91 8.44
C ASP A 28 20.09 4.59 8.47
N THR A 29 20.23 3.83 7.41
CA THR A 29 19.50 2.56 7.23
C THR A 29 19.97 1.45 8.17
N SER A 30 21.07 1.64 8.88
CA SER A 30 21.57 0.70 9.90
C SER A 30 20.78 0.79 11.22
N LEU A 31 20.10 1.92 11.44
CA LEU A 31 19.33 2.15 12.65
C LEU A 31 18.08 1.25 12.70
N SER A 32 17.75 0.81 13.90
CA SER A 32 16.48 0.16 14.18
C SER A 32 15.32 1.16 14.08
N ARG A 33 14.11 0.64 13.94
CA ARG A 33 12.89 1.45 13.88
C ARG A 33 12.73 2.38 15.09
N ASN A 34 13.05 1.86 16.28
CA ASN A 34 12.94 2.63 17.54
C ASN A 34 13.97 3.77 17.58
N GLU A 35 15.21 3.49 17.20
CA GLU A 35 16.27 4.51 17.13
C GLU A 35 15.93 5.63 16.13
N VAL A 36 15.36 5.29 14.98
CA VAL A 36 14.90 6.30 14.02
C VAL A 36 13.81 7.16 14.65
N GLN A 37 12.83 6.54 15.32
CA GLN A 37 11.75 7.27 15.97
C GLN A 37 12.26 8.19 17.08
N GLU A 38 13.16 7.73 17.92
CA GLU A 38 13.75 8.52 19.00
C GLU A 38 14.57 9.70 18.47
N LYS A 39 15.39 9.48 17.43
CA LYS A 39 16.28 10.50 16.86
C LYS A 39 15.56 11.53 16.00
N THR A 40 14.54 11.11 15.27
CA THR A 40 13.92 11.94 14.22
C THR A 40 12.44 12.25 14.45
N GLY A 41 11.78 11.58 15.37
CA GLY A 41 10.33 11.64 15.56
C GLY A 41 9.52 10.94 14.47
N HIS A 42 10.17 10.24 13.51
CA HIS A 42 9.52 9.59 12.38
C HIS A 42 9.33 8.09 12.61
N VAL A 43 8.27 7.53 12.05
CA VAL A 43 7.98 6.10 12.13
C VAL A 43 8.22 5.45 10.78
N VAL A 44 9.23 4.59 10.69
CA VAL A 44 9.45 3.74 9.50
C VAL A 44 8.49 2.57 9.56
N ALA A 45 7.43 2.61 8.77
CA ALA A 45 6.39 1.58 8.74
C ALA A 45 6.70 0.47 7.73
N VAL A 46 7.30 0.81 6.59
CA VAL A 46 7.77 -0.12 5.56
C VAL A 46 9.20 0.27 5.22
N LYS A 47 10.12 -0.70 5.22
CA LYS A 47 11.55 -0.49 4.99
C LYS A 47 12.03 -1.37 3.85
N ASP A 48 12.30 -0.75 2.70
CA ASP A 48 12.97 -1.36 1.54
C ASP A 48 12.39 -2.73 1.12
N VAL A 49 11.08 -2.76 0.87
CA VAL A 49 10.38 -4.00 0.54
C VAL A 49 10.31 -4.20 -0.96
N SER A 50 10.77 -5.37 -1.42
CA SER A 50 10.70 -5.78 -2.83
C SER A 50 10.19 -7.22 -2.95
N PHE A 51 9.22 -7.44 -3.85
CA PHE A 51 8.70 -8.77 -4.22
C PHE A 51 7.89 -8.66 -5.51
N SER A 52 7.62 -9.81 -6.13
CA SER A 52 6.64 -9.90 -7.21
C SER A 52 5.58 -10.95 -6.90
N VAL A 53 4.39 -10.78 -7.50
CA VAL A 53 3.26 -11.71 -7.39
C VAL A 53 2.77 -11.99 -8.80
N GLN A 54 2.69 -13.27 -9.16
CA GLN A 54 2.25 -13.69 -10.47
C GLN A 54 0.73 -13.70 -10.59
N LYS A 55 0.22 -13.71 -11.81
CA LYS A 55 -1.20 -13.86 -12.07
C LYS A 55 -1.72 -15.19 -11.53
N GLY A 56 -2.77 -15.13 -10.71
CA GLY A 56 -3.37 -16.31 -10.08
C GLY A 56 -2.67 -16.80 -8.82
N GLU A 57 -1.58 -16.16 -8.41
CA GLU A 57 -0.84 -16.50 -7.21
C GLU A 57 -1.53 -15.97 -5.95
N THR A 58 -1.44 -16.73 -4.85
CA THR A 58 -1.78 -16.27 -3.51
C THR A 58 -0.50 -15.95 -2.76
N PHE A 59 -0.25 -14.66 -2.55
CA PHE A 59 0.92 -14.17 -1.81
C PHE A 59 0.54 -13.80 -0.37
N VAL A 60 1.27 -14.32 0.60
CA VAL A 60 0.97 -14.13 2.02
C VAL A 60 2.03 -13.27 2.70
N VAL A 61 1.60 -12.18 3.33
CA VAL A 61 2.46 -11.30 4.15
C VAL A 61 2.20 -11.58 5.62
N MET A 62 3.20 -12.14 6.32
CA MET A 62 3.11 -12.48 7.73
C MET A 62 4.02 -11.60 8.59
N GLY A 63 3.70 -11.49 9.88
CA GLY A 63 4.47 -10.75 10.87
C GLY A 63 3.63 -10.34 12.08
N LEU A 64 4.27 -9.88 13.13
CA LEU A 64 3.64 -9.46 14.37
C LEU A 64 2.72 -8.24 14.17
N SER A 65 1.85 -7.98 15.16
CA SER A 65 1.06 -6.74 15.18
C SER A 65 1.99 -5.53 15.14
N GLY A 66 1.60 -4.50 14.36
CA GLY A 66 2.42 -3.29 14.21
C GLY A 66 3.65 -3.43 13.29
N SER A 67 3.90 -4.59 12.65
CA SER A 67 5.06 -4.77 11.76
C SER A 67 4.95 -4.07 10.39
N GLY A 68 3.86 -3.38 10.10
CA GLY A 68 3.69 -2.62 8.85
C GLY A 68 2.91 -3.33 7.74
N LYS A 69 2.43 -4.56 7.93
CA LYS A 69 1.69 -5.34 6.91
C LYS A 69 0.52 -4.58 6.28
N SER A 70 -0.36 -4.03 7.09
CA SER A 70 -1.51 -3.27 6.60
C SER A 70 -1.09 -1.98 5.90
N THR A 71 0.02 -1.38 6.31
CA THR A 71 0.61 -0.22 5.65
C THR A 71 1.14 -0.60 4.28
N LEU A 72 1.88 -1.71 4.18
CA LEU A 72 2.38 -2.23 2.91
C LEU A 72 1.23 -2.48 1.92
N VAL A 73 0.20 -3.24 2.32
CA VAL A 73 -0.98 -3.52 1.46
C VAL A 73 -1.66 -2.22 0.99
N ARG A 74 -1.75 -1.21 1.87
CA ARG A 74 -2.30 0.11 1.50
C ARG A 74 -1.37 0.90 0.58
N CYS A 75 -0.06 0.71 0.67
CA CYS A 75 0.90 1.29 -0.29
C CYS A 75 0.75 0.65 -1.67
N LEU A 76 0.55 -0.67 -1.77
CA LEU A 76 0.32 -1.35 -3.06
C LEU A 76 -0.89 -0.80 -3.79
N SER A 77 -1.96 -0.47 -3.08
CA SER A 77 -3.17 0.15 -3.64
C SER A 77 -3.09 1.68 -3.70
N ARG A 78 -1.98 2.27 -3.25
CA ARG A 78 -1.77 3.71 -3.09
C ARG A 78 -2.87 4.40 -2.28
N LEU A 79 -3.56 3.67 -1.39
CA LEU A 79 -4.40 4.26 -0.35
C LEU A 79 -3.55 5.03 0.67
N ILE A 80 -2.30 4.60 0.85
CA ILE A 80 -1.24 5.34 1.51
C ILE A 80 -0.16 5.57 0.46
N GLU A 81 0.24 6.81 0.25
CA GLU A 81 1.32 7.16 -0.67
C GLU A 81 2.64 6.59 -0.14
N PRO A 82 3.39 5.77 -0.90
CA PRO A 82 4.74 5.37 -0.54
C PRO A 82 5.65 6.60 -0.42
N THR A 83 6.61 6.57 0.49
CA THR A 83 7.62 7.64 0.59
C THR A 83 8.66 7.50 -0.54
N ALA A 84 9.01 6.28 -0.90
CA ALA A 84 9.88 5.93 -2.03
C ALA A 84 9.58 4.53 -2.56
N GLY A 85 10.19 4.18 -3.69
CA GLY A 85 10.02 2.93 -4.38
C GLY A 85 8.90 2.96 -5.44
N GLU A 86 8.70 1.85 -6.11
CA GLU A 86 7.74 1.71 -7.20
C GLU A 86 6.81 0.53 -6.96
N VAL A 87 5.57 0.69 -7.41
CA VAL A 87 4.56 -0.39 -7.41
C VAL A 87 3.97 -0.48 -8.81
N MET A 88 4.19 -1.62 -9.46
CA MET A 88 3.60 -1.93 -10.76
C MET A 88 2.42 -2.89 -10.57
N ILE A 89 1.30 -2.60 -11.23
CA ILE A 89 0.13 -3.49 -11.30
C ILE A 89 -0.30 -3.58 -12.76
N ASP A 90 -0.38 -4.79 -13.30
CA ASP A 90 -0.65 -5.02 -14.73
C ASP A 90 0.24 -4.15 -15.64
N ASN A 91 1.54 -4.11 -15.37
CA ASN A 91 2.55 -3.29 -16.07
C ASN A 91 2.32 -1.76 -16.00
N ASN A 92 1.49 -1.28 -15.09
CA ASN A 92 1.25 0.14 -14.89
C ASN A 92 1.83 0.60 -13.55
N ASP A 93 2.64 1.66 -13.59
CA ASP A 93 3.22 2.24 -12.38
C ASP A 93 2.16 3.01 -11.57
N VAL A 94 1.67 2.37 -10.50
CA VAL A 94 0.65 2.94 -9.63
C VAL A 94 1.14 4.20 -8.92
N THR A 95 2.44 4.30 -8.66
CA THR A 95 3.03 5.44 -7.93
C THR A 95 3.04 6.71 -8.77
N LYS A 96 3.02 6.60 -10.10
CA LYS A 96 3.05 7.72 -11.05
C LYS A 96 1.69 8.04 -11.69
N MET A 97 0.67 7.19 -11.44
CA MET A 97 -0.68 7.38 -12.01
C MET A 97 -1.30 8.72 -11.61
N SER A 98 -2.06 9.30 -12.53
CA SER A 98 -2.97 10.40 -12.22
C SER A 98 -4.08 9.95 -11.26
N LYS A 99 -4.73 10.90 -10.56
CA LYS A 99 -5.87 10.60 -9.68
C LYS A 99 -7.00 9.88 -10.42
N LYS A 100 -7.24 10.24 -11.68
CA LYS A 100 -8.29 9.64 -12.54
C LYS A 100 -7.95 8.18 -12.85
N ASP A 101 -6.72 7.89 -13.28
CA ASP A 101 -6.28 6.55 -13.65
C ASP A 101 -6.23 5.63 -12.41
N LEU A 102 -5.77 6.16 -11.29
CA LEU A 102 -5.75 5.44 -10.02
C LEU A 102 -7.18 5.08 -9.55
N THR A 103 -8.14 6.00 -9.71
CA THR A 103 -9.54 5.72 -9.42
C THR A 103 -10.09 4.63 -10.33
N ASN A 104 -9.76 4.68 -11.61
CA ASN A 104 -10.17 3.66 -12.58
C ASN A 104 -9.56 2.28 -12.28
N LEU A 105 -8.26 2.24 -11.94
CA LEU A 105 -7.59 1.01 -11.52
C LEU A 105 -8.29 0.38 -10.30
N ARG A 106 -8.56 1.17 -9.27
CA ARG A 106 -9.24 0.71 -8.05
C ARG A 106 -10.66 0.22 -8.31
N ARG A 107 -11.40 0.89 -9.19
CA ARG A 107 -12.78 0.48 -9.56
C ARG A 107 -12.83 -0.86 -10.30
N ASN A 108 -11.88 -1.11 -11.18
CA ASN A 108 -11.98 -2.18 -12.15
C ASN A 108 -11.01 -3.35 -11.93
N ARG A 109 -9.91 -3.14 -11.20
CA ARG A 109 -8.81 -4.09 -11.10
C ARG A 109 -8.43 -4.48 -9.68
N MET A 110 -8.92 -3.75 -8.68
CA MET A 110 -8.54 -3.98 -7.28
C MET A 110 -9.78 -4.05 -6.38
N SER A 111 -9.69 -4.87 -5.36
CA SER A 111 -10.60 -4.83 -4.22
C SER A 111 -9.83 -5.01 -2.94
N MET A 112 -10.35 -4.50 -1.83
CA MET A 112 -9.74 -4.65 -0.52
C MET A 112 -10.79 -5.07 0.50
N VAL A 113 -10.48 -6.14 1.24
CA VAL A 113 -11.25 -6.54 2.41
C VAL A 113 -10.56 -5.93 3.63
N PHE A 114 -11.28 -5.10 4.37
CA PHE A 114 -10.77 -4.43 5.56
C PHE A 114 -10.95 -5.30 6.79
N GLN A 115 -10.07 -5.13 7.77
CA GLN A 115 -10.13 -5.81 9.07
C GLN A 115 -11.39 -5.45 9.88
N HIS A 116 -11.85 -4.20 9.74
CA HIS A 116 -13.12 -3.72 10.30
C HIS A 116 -14.24 -3.97 9.29
N PHE A 117 -15.46 -4.16 9.76
CA PHE A 117 -16.60 -4.52 8.91
C PHE A 117 -16.85 -3.55 7.76
N GLY A 118 -16.47 -2.27 7.90
CA GLY A 118 -16.61 -1.27 6.84
C GLY A 118 -18.07 -1.00 6.45
N LEU A 119 -19.01 -1.27 7.36
CA LEU A 119 -20.42 -1.06 7.10
C LEU A 119 -20.81 0.40 7.38
N PHE A 120 -21.72 0.91 6.57
CA PHE A 120 -22.38 2.21 6.80
C PHE A 120 -23.52 2.01 7.79
N PRO A 121 -23.41 2.49 9.05
CA PRO A 121 -24.39 2.22 10.09
C PRO A 121 -25.76 2.87 9.83
N HIS A 122 -25.78 3.92 9.00
CA HIS A 122 -26.98 4.64 8.58
C HIS A 122 -27.67 4.03 7.34
N ARG A 123 -27.12 2.96 6.77
CA ARG A 123 -27.67 2.26 5.60
C ARG A 123 -28.20 0.87 5.98
N LYS A 124 -29.24 0.45 5.29
CA LYS A 124 -29.77 -0.91 5.42
C LYS A 124 -28.77 -1.94 4.92
N VAL A 125 -28.95 -3.20 5.29
CA VAL A 125 -28.09 -4.31 4.85
C VAL A 125 -27.99 -4.37 3.32
N ILE A 126 -29.13 -4.33 2.63
CA ILE A 126 -29.16 -4.40 1.15
C ILE A 126 -28.42 -3.22 0.50
N GLU A 127 -28.51 -2.03 1.08
CA GLU A 127 -27.82 -0.84 0.59
C GLU A 127 -26.30 -0.91 0.82
N ASN A 128 -25.87 -1.54 1.92
CA ASN A 128 -24.46 -1.84 2.15
C ASN A 128 -23.92 -2.85 1.13
N ILE A 129 -24.70 -3.88 0.79
CA ILE A 129 -24.33 -4.88 -0.22
C ILE A 129 -24.28 -4.24 -1.62
N ALA A 130 -25.26 -3.42 -1.96
CA ALA A 130 -25.37 -2.75 -3.26
C ALA A 130 -24.36 -1.63 -3.47
N TYR A 131 -23.77 -1.09 -2.41
CA TYR A 131 -22.92 0.11 -2.45
C TYR A 131 -21.81 0.05 -3.48
N GLY A 132 -21.13 -1.08 -3.62
CA GLY A 132 -20.08 -1.27 -4.61
C GLY A 132 -20.58 -1.16 -6.07
N LEU A 133 -21.85 -1.41 -6.33
CA LEU A 133 -22.48 -1.24 -7.63
C LEU A 133 -22.96 0.20 -7.85
N GLU A 134 -23.41 0.88 -6.78
CA GLU A 134 -23.87 2.27 -6.85
C GLU A 134 -22.75 3.25 -7.21
N ILE A 135 -21.50 2.97 -6.78
CA ILE A 135 -20.35 3.86 -6.99
C ILE A 135 -19.52 3.54 -8.24
N ARG A 136 -19.88 2.49 -8.97
CA ARG A 136 -19.27 2.13 -10.27
C ARG A 136 -19.95 2.88 -11.39
#